data_ce6a349787b71956f0f80207e4d14677
#
_entry.id   ce6a349787b71956f0f80207e4d14677
#
_cell.length_a   1.000
_cell.length_b   1.000
_cell.length_c   1.000
_cell.angle_alpha   90.00
_cell.angle_beta   90.00
_cell.angle_gamma   90.00
#
_symmetry.space_group_name_H-M   'P 1'
#
loop_
_entity.id
_entity.type
_entity.pdbx_description
1 polymer ?
#
loop_
_entity_poly.entity_id
_entity_poly.type
_entity_poly.pdbx_seq_one_letter_code
_entity_poly.pdbx_strand_id
1 'polypeptide(L)'
;MFRSIRRLLATGLIGMLAVTEAAHANVVVVLNSRDATVQLLDQGSHKSLQTFPVGKEPHHLMATPDNKSLIVASSMGNELVFLDPKTGQVQRRIKDILDPYQIGFTPDQKYFVSTALRLDHVDLYRYNGRDFTLARRIPLPKLPSHVAFDAKSTTAFVTQQGSDQVSAIDLASGTVRWTLPVGKLPAGIAMTPDDRYLLVGIMGSDYVEVIDWRARKTVKRIKAGAGAHNFRAQGDGRYTYVSNRVANSINIIDQKTLENVGQINVPGGPDCMEITADGKTMWVTLRWIKKVAVIDLASRKVVKMIPVGRSPHGVFFANSSNRL
;
A
#
# COMPACT_ATOMS: atom_id res chain seq x y z
N MET A 1 -2.03 66.49 62.55
CA MET A 1 -1.11 65.40 62.57
C MET A 1 -1.69 64.30 61.61
N PHE A 2 -1.41 64.40 60.30
CA PHE A 2 -1.99 63.54 59.29
C PHE A 2 -0.87 62.60 58.73
N ARG A 3 -1.02 61.33 58.93
CA ARG A 3 -0.16 60.29 58.31
C ARG A 3 -0.78 59.81 56.98
N SER A 4 -0.13 60.09 55.87
CA SER A 4 -0.48 59.57 54.55
C SER A 4 0.07 58.15 54.35
N ILE A 5 -0.83 57.21 54.04
CA ILE A 5 -0.50 55.82 53.66
C ILE A 5 -0.34 55.80 52.17
N ARG A 6 0.88 55.56 51.67
CA ARG A 6 1.16 55.24 50.25
C ARG A 6 0.82 53.77 50.01
N ARG A 7 -0.14 53.49 49.11
CA ARG A 7 -0.39 52.17 48.57
C ARG A 7 0.57 51.95 47.41
N LEU A 8 1.42 50.88 47.49
CA LEU A 8 2.16 50.32 46.37
C LEU A 8 1.21 49.42 45.55
N LEU A 9 1.02 49.77 44.31
CA LEU A 9 0.42 48.89 43.30
C LEU A 9 1.53 48.01 42.70
N ALA A 10 1.49 46.74 43.04
CA ALA A 10 2.33 45.73 42.36
C ALA A 10 1.62 45.26 41.08
N THR A 11 2.11 45.66 39.92
CA THR A 11 1.69 45.17 38.61
C THR A 11 2.35 43.81 38.38
N GLY A 12 1.59 42.75 38.57
CA GLY A 12 2.01 41.40 38.20
C GLY A 12 1.91 41.20 36.69
N LEU A 13 3.05 41.06 36.02
CA LEU A 13 3.15 40.62 34.62
C LEU A 13 2.86 39.12 34.58
N ILE A 14 1.67 38.71 34.14
CA ILE A 14 1.36 37.33 33.83
C ILE A 14 1.96 37.05 32.47
N GLY A 15 3.13 36.42 32.45
CA GLY A 15 3.73 35.86 31.22
C GLY A 15 2.88 34.70 30.70
N MET A 16 2.14 34.95 29.64
CA MET A 16 1.50 33.88 28.86
C MET A 16 2.60 33.05 28.20
N LEU A 17 2.92 31.89 28.76
CA LEU A 17 3.67 30.82 28.07
C LEU A 17 2.76 30.31 26.96
N ALA A 18 3.04 30.76 25.75
CA ALA A 18 2.49 30.12 24.55
C ALA A 18 3.06 28.71 24.47
N VAL A 19 2.28 27.72 24.86
CA VAL A 19 2.55 26.32 24.55
C VAL A 19 2.35 26.21 23.05
N THR A 20 3.44 26.27 22.29
CA THR A 20 3.42 25.88 20.90
C THR A 20 3.15 24.36 20.88
N GLU A 21 1.91 23.95 20.56
CA GLU A 21 1.66 22.59 20.12
C GLU A 21 2.64 22.29 18.99
N ALA A 22 3.60 21.44 19.26
CA ALA A 22 4.45 20.90 18.21
C ALA A 22 3.49 20.20 17.24
N ALA A 23 3.31 20.78 16.05
CA ALA A 23 2.56 20.15 14.99
C ALA A 23 3.14 18.75 14.81
N HIS A 24 2.37 17.72 15.15
CA HIS A 24 2.82 16.35 14.96
C HIS A 24 3.14 16.17 13.48
N ALA A 25 4.41 15.94 13.17
CA ALA A 25 4.87 15.68 11.83
C ALA A 25 4.03 14.55 11.24
N ASN A 26 3.42 14.77 10.07
CA ASN A 26 2.76 13.69 9.34
C ASN A 26 3.85 12.73 8.85
N VAL A 27 3.94 11.57 9.47
CA VAL A 27 4.99 10.60 9.19
C VAL A 27 4.66 9.83 7.92
N VAL A 28 5.62 9.77 7.01
CA VAL A 28 5.63 8.86 5.87
C VAL A 28 6.52 7.67 6.20
N VAL A 29 5.97 6.48 6.13
CA VAL A 29 6.68 5.21 6.35
C VAL A 29 7.12 4.65 4.99
N VAL A 30 8.41 4.40 4.81
CA VAL A 30 8.97 3.81 3.59
C VAL A 30 9.69 2.51 3.93
N LEU A 31 9.37 1.44 3.22
CA LEU A 31 10.02 0.14 3.38
C LEU A 31 11.22 0.05 2.44
N ASN A 32 12.43 -0.12 2.98
CA ASN A 32 13.65 -0.36 2.23
C ASN A 32 13.94 -1.86 2.20
N SER A 33 13.34 -2.58 1.24
CA SER A 33 13.32 -4.05 1.23
C SER A 33 14.70 -4.69 1.26
N ARG A 34 15.66 -4.15 0.50
CA ARG A 34 17.02 -4.70 0.41
C ARG A 34 17.90 -4.35 1.62
N ASP A 35 17.54 -3.29 2.35
CA ASP A 35 18.25 -2.87 3.57
C ASP A 35 17.62 -3.47 4.85
N ALA A 36 16.49 -4.16 4.72
CA ALA A 36 15.72 -4.70 5.85
C ALA A 36 15.34 -3.61 6.87
N THR A 37 15.04 -2.38 6.41
CA THR A 37 14.72 -1.23 7.25
C THR A 37 13.40 -0.58 6.90
N VAL A 38 12.83 0.11 7.88
CA VAL A 38 11.85 1.17 7.70
C VAL A 38 12.57 2.51 7.82
N GLN A 39 12.23 3.44 6.93
CA GLN A 39 12.65 4.84 7.03
C GLN A 39 11.41 5.71 7.21
N LEU A 40 11.47 6.58 8.20
CA LEU A 40 10.44 7.59 8.48
C LEU A 40 10.86 8.91 7.86
N LEU A 41 9.94 9.52 7.13
CA LEU A 41 10.12 10.85 6.56
C LEU A 41 9.05 11.79 7.12
N ASP A 42 9.39 13.05 7.25
CA ASP A 42 8.39 14.10 7.48
C ASP A 42 7.72 14.49 6.16
N GLN A 43 6.40 14.38 6.09
CA GLN A 43 5.62 14.60 4.87
C GLN A 43 5.73 16.04 4.36
N GLY A 44 5.82 17.03 5.26
CA GLY A 44 5.86 18.45 4.90
C GLY A 44 7.24 18.92 4.50
N SER A 45 8.27 18.63 5.31
CA SER A 45 9.65 19.07 5.05
C SER A 45 10.43 18.12 4.15
N HIS A 46 9.93 16.90 3.93
CA HIS A 46 10.59 15.82 3.18
C HIS A 46 11.92 15.34 3.80
N LYS A 47 12.17 15.64 5.07
CA LYS A 47 13.40 15.23 5.76
C LYS A 47 13.25 13.82 6.32
N SER A 48 14.35 13.07 6.34
CA SER A 48 14.42 11.81 7.05
C SER A 48 14.41 12.07 8.55
N LEU A 49 13.49 11.42 9.26
CA LEU A 49 13.34 11.50 10.72
C LEU A 49 14.12 10.39 11.42
N GLN A 50 13.95 9.15 10.94
CA GLN A 50 14.54 7.97 11.55
C GLN A 50 14.65 6.84 10.54
N THR A 51 15.61 5.93 10.74
CA THR A 51 15.70 4.65 10.03
C THR A 51 16.02 3.56 11.05
N PHE A 52 15.31 2.43 10.98
CA PHE A 52 15.49 1.32 11.92
C PHE A 52 15.19 -0.03 11.25
N PRO A 53 15.77 -1.16 11.78
CA PRO A 53 15.55 -2.49 11.23
C PRO A 53 14.14 -3.02 11.53
N VAL A 54 13.52 -3.73 10.56
CA VAL A 54 12.18 -4.32 10.73
C VAL A 54 12.08 -5.80 10.34
N GLY A 55 13.15 -6.45 10.05
CA GLY A 55 13.16 -7.81 9.55
C GLY A 55 13.55 -7.89 8.08
N LYS A 56 13.75 -9.11 7.56
CA LYS A 56 14.28 -9.33 6.22
C LYS A 56 13.20 -9.10 5.15
N GLU A 57 13.54 -8.30 4.16
CA GLU A 57 12.68 -7.98 3.01
C GLU A 57 11.29 -7.47 3.44
N PRO A 58 11.18 -6.31 4.11
CA PRO A 58 9.89 -5.66 4.30
C PRO A 58 9.33 -5.30 2.92
N HIS A 59 8.16 -5.86 2.58
CA HIS A 59 7.65 -5.82 1.20
C HIS A 59 6.36 -4.99 1.08
N HIS A 60 5.26 -5.47 1.61
CA HIS A 60 4.01 -4.73 1.63
C HIS A 60 3.67 -4.23 3.04
N LEU A 61 2.77 -3.26 3.09
CA LEU A 61 2.24 -2.71 4.32
C LEU A 61 0.79 -2.30 4.16
N MET A 62 0.04 -2.35 5.26
CA MET A 62 -1.34 -1.88 5.33
C MET A 62 -1.75 -1.54 6.75
N ALA A 63 -2.71 -0.64 6.92
CA ALA A 63 -3.28 -0.38 8.24
C ALA A 63 -4.17 -1.54 8.72
N THR A 64 -4.24 -1.74 10.04
CA THR A 64 -5.29 -2.58 10.64
C THR A 64 -6.67 -1.94 10.42
N PRO A 65 -7.77 -2.74 10.43
CA PRO A 65 -9.11 -2.21 10.23
C PRO A 65 -9.51 -1.08 11.17
N ASP A 66 -9.01 -1.09 12.42
CA ASP A 66 -9.24 -0.03 13.42
C ASP A 66 -8.26 1.16 13.29
N ASN A 67 -7.35 1.14 12.31
CA ASN A 67 -6.29 2.13 12.08
C ASN A 67 -5.34 2.38 13.26
N LYS A 68 -5.28 1.49 14.25
CA LYS A 68 -4.36 1.64 15.39
C LYS A 68 -2.96 1.12 15.13
N SER A 69 -2.79 0.30 14.10
CA SER A 69 -1.49 -0.24 13.71
C SER A 69 -1.31 -0.22 12.21
N LEU A 70 -0.06 -0.09 11.78
CA LEU A 70 0.39 -0.33 10.43
C LEU A 70 1.13 -1.68 10.41
N ILE A 71 0.64 -2.64 9.63
CA ILE A 71 1.26 -3.95 9.48
C ILE A 71 2.29 -3.87 8.37
N VAL A 72 3.52 -4.27 8.66
CA VAL A 72 4.61 -4.47 7.69
C VAL A 72 4.83 -5.96 7.51
N ALA A 73 4.68 -6.45 6.31
CA ALA A 73 4.96 -7.83 5.93
C ALA A 73 6.45 -7.99 5.64
N SER A 74 7.17 -8.71 6.51
CA SER A 74 8.58 -9.05 6.35
C SER A 74 8.70 -10.42 5.69
N SER A 75 8.76 -10.45 4.35
CA SER A 75 8.54 -11.68 3.60
C SER A 75 9.63 -12.72 3.83
N MET A 76 10.89 -12.36 3.75
CA MET A 76 11.99 -13.28 4.09
C MET A 76 12.24 -13.39 5.60
N GLY A 77 11.63 -12.54 6.40
CA GLY A 77 11.68 -12.58 7.86
C GLY A 77 10.63 -13.53 8.46
N ASN A 78 9.64 -13.95 7.67
CA ASN A 78 8.51 -14.78 8.12
C ASN A 78 7.79 -14.18 9.32
N GLU A 79 7.53 -12.85 9.27
CA GLU A 79 6.87 -12.14 10.36
C GLU A 79 6.04 -10.97 9.86
N LEU A 80 5.06 -10.58 10.68
CA LEU A 80 4.37 -9.29 10.59
C LEU A 80 4.88 -8.37 11.70
N VAL A 81 5.30 -7.17 11.33
CA VAL A 81 5.73 -6.13 12.27
C VAL A 81 4.66 -5.05 12.34
N PHE A 82 4.18 -4.75 13.53
CA PHE A 82 3.14 -3.75 13.76
C PHE A 82 3.80 -2.45 14.21
N LEU A 83 3.52 -1.38 13.50
CA LEU A 83 4.00 -0.04 13.79
C LEU A 83 2.83 0.85 14.19
N ASP A 84 3.09 1.82 15.04
CA ASP A 84 2.18 2.94 15.24
C ASP A 84 2.11 3.76 13.93
N PRO A 85 0.93 3.97 13.34
CA PRO A 85 0.81 4.62 12.04
C PRO A 85 1.14 6.12 12.04
N LYS A 86 1.20 6.75 13.22
CA LYS A 86 1.51 8.18 13.39
C LYS A 86 2.99 8.42 13.68
N THR A 87 3.58 7.54 14.51
CA THR A 87 4.97 7.71 14.97
C THR A 87 5.96 6.76 14.28
N GLY A 88 5.47 5.69 13.63
CA GLY A 88 6.28 4.64 13.04
C GLY A 88 6.95 3.71 14.05
N GLN A 89 6.69 3.86 15.34
CA GLN A 89 7.29 3.06 16.41
C GLN A 89 6.77 1.61 16.36
N VAL A 90 7.67 0.64 16.60
CA VAL A 90 7.30 -0.78 16.66
C VAL A 90 6.43 -1.02 17.90
N GLN A 91 5.21 -1.50 17.69
CA GLN A 91 4.27 -1.87 18.74
C GLN A 91 4.40 -3.35 19.13
N ARG A 92 4.47 -4.24 18.14
CA ARG A 92 4.58 -5.69 18.34
C ARG A 92 5.03 -6.42 17.08
N ARG A 93 5.33 -7.72 17.22
CA ARG A 93 5.67 -8.63 16.11
C ARG A 93 4.89 -9.92 16.24
N ILE A 94 4.52 -10.50 15.11
CA ILE A 94 3.96 -11.86 15.03
C ILE A 94 4.89 -12.65 14.12
N LYS A 95 5.49 -13.69 14.66
CA LYS A 95 6.38 -14.62 13.95
C LYS A 95 5.58 -15.76 13.30
N ASP A 96 6.27 -16.56 12.51
CA ASP A 96 5.75 -17.78 11.87
C ASP A 96 4.61 -17.53 10.86
N ILE A 97 4.54 -16.29 10.34
CA ILE A 97 3.77 -15.97 9.15
C ILE A 97 4.71 -16.19 7.96
N LEU A 98 4.53 -17.30 7.27
CA LEU A 98 5.49 -17.74 6.25
C LEU A 98 5.42 -16.91 4.98
N ASP A 99 6.57 -16.35 4.56
CA ASP A 99 6.76 -15.59 3.31
C ASP A 99 5.62 -14.60 3.00
N PRO A 100 5.23 -13.70 3.93
CA PRO A 100 4.14 -12.76 3.68
C PRO A 100 4.56 -11.75 2.61
N TYR A 101 4.25 -12.04 1.35
CA TYR A 101 4.63 -11.21 0.22
C TYR A 101 3.64 -10.06 0.05
N GLN A 102 2.37 -10.33 -0.28
CA GLN A 102 1.28 -9.36 -0.13
C GLN A 102 0.30 -9.80 0.94
N ILE A 103 -0.29 -8.84 1.59
CA ILE A 103 -1.25 -9.02 2.67
C ILE A 103 -2.52 -8.20 2.39
N GLY A 104 -3.66 -8.68 2.85
CA GLY A 104 -4.94 -7.99 2.70
C GLY A 104 -5.99 -8.46 3.69
N PHE A 105 -6.83 -7.53 4.19
CA PHE A 105 -8.06 -7.89 4.88
C PHE A 105 -9.20 -8.02 3.87
N THR A 106 -10.11 -8.98 4.09
CA THR A 106 -11.38 -9.00 3.38
C THR A 106 -12.20 -7.75 3.71
N PRO A 107 -13.08 -7.26 2.81
CA PRO A 107 -13.93 -6.09 3.09
C PRO A 107 -14.75 -6.18 4.38
N ASP A 108 -15.21 -7.38 4.76
CA ASP A 108 -15.93 -7.63 6.03
C ASP A 108 -15.00 -7.82 7.25
N GLN A 109 -13.68 -7.73 7.03
CA GLN A 109 -12.62 -7.80 8.05
C GLN A 109 -12.52 -9.13 8.84
N LYS A 110 -13.23 -10.17 8.40
CA LYS A 110 -13.21 -11.47 9.10
C LYS A 110 -11.95 -12.27 8.81
N TYR A 111 -11.39 -12.07 7.63
CA TYR A 111 -10.19 -12.78 7.20
C TYR A 111 -9.05 -11.81 6.86
N PHE A 112 -7.86 -12.27 7.15
CA PHE A 112 -6.61 -11.70 6.66
C PHE A 112 -5.96 -12.73 5.76
N VAL A 113 -5.58 -12.30 4.56
CA VAL A 113 -4.97 -13.14 3.54
C VAL A 113 -3.50 -12.75 3.38
N SER A 114 -2.63 -13.73 3.33
CA SER A 114 -1.21 -13.56 3.01
C SER A 114 -0.84 -14.47 1.85
N THR A 115 -0.29 -13.88 0.78
CA THR A 115 0.29 -14.66 -0.32
C THR A 115 1.74 -15.01 0.02
N ALA A 116 2.12 -16.28 -0.11
CA ALA A 116 3.49 -16.76 0.11
C ALA A 116 4.15 -17.06 -1.24
N LEU A 117 4.74 -16.02 -1.83
CA LEU A 117 5.24 -16.03 -3.21
C LEU A 117 6.20 -17.19 -3.50
N ARG A 118 7.20 -17.38 -2.62
CA ARG A 118 8.27 -18.36 -2.80
C ARG A 118 7.91 -19.76 -2.30
N LEU A 119 6.80 -19.86 -1.55
CA LEU A 119 6.34 -21.11 -0.96
C LEU A 119 5.08 -21.67 -1.64
N ASP A 120 4.65 -21.04 -2.74
CA ASP A 120 3.56 -21.52 -3.59
C ASP A 120 2.25 -21.80 -2.86
N HIS A 121 1.88 -20.94 -1.87
CA HIS A 121 0.60 -21.05 -1.19
C HIS A 121 0.01 -19.69 -0.82
N VAL A 122 -1.25 -19.71 -0.45
CA VAL A 122 -1.98 -18.59 0.13
C VAL A 122 -2.46 -19.01 1.53
N ASP A 123 -2.14 -18.21 2.53
CA ASP A 123 -2.61 -18.40 3.90
C ASP A 123 -3.83 -17.53 4.19
N LEU A 124 -4.86 -18.16 4.71
CA LEU A 124 -6.09 -17.51 5.17
C LEU A 124 -6.13 -17.56 6.69
N TYR A 125 -6.08 -16.41 7.33
CA TYR A 125 -6.15 -16.26 8.79
C TYR A 125 -7.50 -15.68 9.20
N ARG A 126 -8.07 -16.18 10.32
CA ARG A 126 -9.12 -15.45 11.04
C ARG A 126 -8.49 -14.34 11.85
N TYR A 127 -9.16 -13.19 11.84
CA TYR A 127 -8.72 -12.02 12.60
C TYR A 127 -9.77 -11.66 13.64
N ASN A 128 -9.36 -11.47 14.90
CA ASN A 128 -10.26 -11.18 16.02
C ASN A 128 -10.14 -9.72 16.52
N GLY A 129 -9.53 -8.83 15.72
CA GLY A 129 -9.21 -7.45 16.11
C GLY A 129 -7.77 -7.29 16.63
N ARG A 130 -7.09 -8.41 16.95
CA ARG A 130 -5.71 -8.40 17.44
C ARG A 130 -4.86 -9.53 16.87
N ASP A 131 -5.32 -10.76 16.99
CA ASP A 131 -4.53 -11.93 16.71
C ASP A 131 -5.00 -12.63 15.43
N PHE A 132 -4.07 -13.35 14.80
CA PHE A 132 -4.27 -14.07 13.56
C PHE A 132 -4.19 -15.58 13.84
N THR A 133 -5.26 -16.30 13.55
CA THR A 133 -5.28 -17.76 13.65
C THR A 133 -5.37 -18.34 12.24
N LEU A 134 -4.38 -19.14 11.85
CA LEU A 134 -4.38 -19.80 10.54
C LEU A 134 -5.63 -20.68 10.41
N ALA A 135 -6.51 -20.31 9.50
CA ALA A 135 -7.71 -21.07 9.19
C ALA A 135 -7.48 -22.08 8.08
N ARG A 136 -6.72 -21.70 7.06
CA ARG A 136 -6.40 -22.55 5.90
C ARG A 136 -5.04 -22.16 5.33
N ARG A 137 -4.31 -23.15 4.83
CA ARG A 137 -3.19 -23.00 3.89
C ARG A 137 -3.60 -23.63 2.57
N ILE A 138 -3.59 -22.85 1.51
CA ILE A 138 -4.13 -23.21 0.20
C ILE A 138 -2.97 -23.29 -0.77
N PRO A 139 -2.57 -24.50 -1.22
CA PRO A 139 -1.55 -24.63 -2.26
C PRO A 139 -1.99 -23.89 -3.53
N LEU A 140 -1.11 -23.02 -4.05
CA LEU A 140 -1.40 -22.23 -5.24
C LEU A 140 -0.12 -22.00 -6.07
N PRO A 141 0.35 -22.99 -6.84
CA PRO A 141 1.53 -22.83 -7.68
C PRO A 141 1.18 -22.07 -8.97
N LYS A 142 2.10 -21.26 -9.55
CA LYS A 142 3.42 -20.89 -9.03
C LYS A 142 3.48 -19.39 -8.78
N LEU A 143 4.24 -19.01 -7.75
CA LEU A 143 4.50 -17.63 -7.37
C LEU A 143 3.22 -16.80 -7.15
N PRO A 144 2.33 -17.21 -6.21
CA PRO A 144 1.15 -16.40 -5.85
C PRO A 144 1.61 -15.05 -5.30
N SER A 145 1.14 -13.98 -5.90
CA SER A 145 1.74 -12.67 -5.72
C SER A 145 0.79 -11.66 -5.06
N HIS A 146 -0.16 -11.12 -5.82
CA HIS A 146 -1.06 -10.08 -5.34
C HIS A 146 -2.48 -10.60 -5.18
N VAL A 147 -3.24 -9.98 -4.26
CA VAL A 147 -4.61 -10.39 -3.93
C VAL A 147 -5.58 -9.21 -3.99
N ALA A 148 -6.76 -9.45 -4.53
CA ALA A 148 -7.94 -8.58 -4.45
C ALA A 148 -9.14 -9.41 -3.97
N PHE A 149 -10.19 -8.73 -3.53
CA PHE A 149 -11.40 -9.37 -2.99
C PHE A 149 -12.64 -8.87 -3.71
N ASP A 150 -13.69 -9.69 -3.75
CA ASP A 150 -15.02 -9.22 -4.10
C ASP A 150 -15.64 -8.42 -2.93
N ALA A 151 -16.56 -7.52 -3.25
CA ALA A 151 -17.19 -6.64 -2.26
C ALA A 151 -17.96 -7.41 -1.15
N LYS A 152 -18.36 -8.66 -1.43
CA LYS A 152 -19.08 -9.51 -0.48
C LYS A 152 -18.17 -10.35 0.41
N SER A 153 -16.86 -10.24 0.26
CA SER A 153 -15.88 -11.05 1.02
C SER A 153 -16.11 -12.57 0.86
N THR A 154 -16.50 -13.00 -0.31
CA THR A 154 -16.70 -14.42 -0.62
C THR A 154 -15.56 -15.04 -1.41
N THR A 155 -14.80 -14.21 -2.13
CA THR A 155 -13.77 -14.65 -3.06
C THR A 155 -12.51 -13.79 -2.95
N ALA A 156 -11.37 -14.44 -2.85
CA ALA A 156 -10.06 -13.81 -3.06
C ALA A 156 -9.56 -14.15 -4.47
N PHE A 157 -9.05 -13.15 -5.19
CA PHE A 157 -8.46 -13.29 -6.51
C PHE A 157 -6.96 -13.10 -6.39
N VAL A 158 -6.18 -14.09 -6.81
CA VAL A 158 -4.73 -14.10 -6.64
C VAL A 158 -4.03 -14.23 -7.98
N THR A 159 -3.10 -13.33 -8.26
CA THR A 159 -2.21 -13.43 -9.42
C THR A 159 -1.10 -14.46 -9.15
N GLN A 160 -0.79 -15.29 -10.14
CA GLN A 160 0.27 -16.29 -10.10
C GLN A 160 1.32 -15.96 -11.18
N GLN A 161 2.40 -15.30 -10.76
CA GLN A 161 3.42 -14.78 -11.67
C GLN A 161 4.15 -15.88 -12.44
N GLY A 162 4.36 -17.03 -11.81
CA GLY A 162 5.13 -18.13 -12.40
C GLY A 162 4.34 -19.05 -13.34
N SER A 163 3.01 -18.88 -13.42
CA SER A 163 2.13 -19.67 -14.28
C SER A 163 1.21 -18.84 -15.18
N ASP A 164 1.39 -17.51 -15.20
CA ASP A 164 0.64 -16.58 -16.05
C ASP A 164 -0.88 -16.71 -15.86
N GLN A 165 -1.34 -16.74 -14.62
CA GLN A 165 -2.73 -17.02 -14.26
C GLN A 165 -3.27 -16.10 -13.17
N VAL A 166 -4.60 -16.02 -13.09
CA VAL A 166 -5.36 -15.51 -11.94
C VAL A 166 -6.25 -16.64 -11.42
N SER A 167 -6.19 -16.90 -10.11
CA SER A 167 -7.05 -17.87 -9.45
C SER A 167 -8.05 -17.19 -8.53
N ALA A 168 -9.29 -17.69 -8.50
CA ALA A 168 -10.31 -17.31 -7.56
C ALA A 168 -10.46 -18.36 -6.47
N ILE A 169 -10.31 -17.94 -5.22
CA ILE A 169 -10.37 -18.78 -4.03
C ILE A 169 -11.67 -18.49 -3.28
N ASP A 170 -12.45 -19.52 -2.98
CA ASP A 170 -13.57 -19.43 -2.07
C ASP A 170 -13.08 -19.24 -0.64
N LEU A 171 -13.43 -18.13 -0.01
CA LEU A 171 -12.94 -17.80 1.32
C LEU A 171 -13.57 -18.66 2.44
N ALA A 172 -14.77 -19.21 2.23
CA ALA A 172 -15.42 -20.05 3.23
C ALA A 172 -14.84 -21.46 3.26
N SER A 173 -14.67 -22.08 2.09
CA SER A 173 -14.13 -23.44 1.97
C SER A 173 -12.60 -23.48 1.88
N GLY A 174 -11.96 -22.39 1.43
CA GLY A 174 -10.52 -22.36 1.12
C GLY A 174 -10.16 -23.16 -0.15
N THR A 175 -11.10 -23.33 -1.08
CA THR A 175 -10.86 -24.05 -2.32
C THR A 175 -10.71 -23.10 -3.52
N VAL A 176 -9.92 -23.49 -4.50
CA VAL A 176 -9.82 -22.77 -5.79
C VAL A 176 -11.09 -23.05 -6.60
N ARG A 177 -11.89 -22.01 -6.85
CA ARG A 177 -13.13 -22.10 -7.65
C ARG A 177 -12.84 -22.20 -9.14
N TRP A 178 -11.87 -21.44 -9.60
CA TRP A 178 -11.41 -21.42 -11.00
C TRP A 178 -10.03 -20.78 -11.13
N THR A 179 -9.38 -21.07 -12.24
CA THR A 179 -8.14 -20.44 -12.66
C THR A 179 -8.29 -19.99 -14.11
N LEU A 180 -7.83 -18.79 -14.43
CA LEU A 180 -7.91 -18.18 -15.75
C LEU A 180 -6.50 -17.82 -16.24
N PRO A 181 -6.08 -18.27 -17.44
CA PRO A 181 -4.87 -17.80 -18.08
C PRO A 181 -4.96 -16.29 -18.40
N VAL A 182 -3.85 -15.58 -18.19
CA VAL A 182 -3.71 -14.14 -18.47
C VAL A 182 -2.38 -13.87 -19.17
N GLY A 183 -2.02 -12.59 -19.33
CA GLY A 183 -0.70 -12.25 -19.88
C GLY A 183 0.46 -12.63 -18.96
N LYS A 184 1.70 -12.54 -19.48
CA LYS A 184 2.92 -12.97 -18.79
C LYS A 184 3.23 -12.17 -17.53
N LEU A 185 3.65 -12.87 -16.47
CA LEU A 185 4.04 -12.30 -15.18
C LEU A 185 2.96 -11.37 -14.61
N PRO A 186 1.71 -11.84 -14.40
CA PRO A 186 0.68 -11.01 -13.78
C PRO A 186 1.12 -10.62 -12.37
N ALA A 187 1.07 -9.32 -12.05
CA ALA A 187 1.49 -8.78 -10.77
C ALA A 187 0.30 -8.17 -10.01
N GLY A 188 0.24 -6.85 -9.90
CA GLY A 188 -0.85 -6.18 -9.19
C GLY A 188 -2.23 -6.56 -9.71
N ILE A 189 -3.17 -6.63 -8.79
CA ILE A 189 -4.57 -6.89 -9.09
C ILE A 189 -5.45 -5.95 -8.26
N ALA A 190 -6.48 -5.38 -8.88
CA ALA A 190 -7.44 -4.51 -8.22
C ALA A 190 -8.86 -4.82 -8.69
N MET A 191 -9.84 -4.70 -7.79
CA MET A 191 -11.26 -4.79 -8.12
C MET A 191 -11.76 -3.39 -8.52
N THR A 192 -12.59 -3.31 -9.57
CA THR A 192 -13.29 -2.06 -9.90
C THR A 192 -14.35 -1.73 -8.83
N PRO A 193 -14.67 -0.43 -8.59
CA PRO A 193 -15.60 -0.03 -7.53
C PRO A 193 -17.03 -0.61 -7.67
N ASP A 194 -17.43 -0.98 -8.87
CA ASP A 194 -18.71 -1.64 -9.15
C ASP A 194 -18.69 -3.17 -8.94
N ASP A 195 -17.58 -3.70 -8.42
CA ASP A 195 -17.37 -5.13 -8.18
C ASP A 195 -17.53 -6.02 -9.43
N ARG A 196 -17.32 -5.44 -10.61
CA ARG A 196 -17.56 -6.15 -11.87
C ARG A 196 -16.30 -6.70 -12.50
N TYR A 197 -15.21 -5.94 -12.46
CA TYR A 197 -13.99 -6.30 -13.17
C TYR A 197 -12.78 -6.34 -12.26
N LEU A 198 -11.88 -7.26 -12.57
CA LEU A 198 -10.51 -7.25 -12.07
C LEU A 198 -9.62 -6.53 -13.08
N LEU A 199 -8.82 -5.60 -12.60
CA LEU A 199 -7.71 -5.00 -13.33
C LEU A 199 -6.43 -5.74 -12.93
N VAL A 200 -5.73 -6.33 -13.89
CA VAL A 200 -4.50 -7.10 -13.65
C VAL A 200 -3.34 -6.46 -14.40
N GLY A 201 -2.33 -6.02 -13.66
CA GLY A 201 -1.09 -5.49 -14.23
C GLY A 201 -0.24 -6.61 -14.81
N ILE A 202 0.00 -6.58 -16.12
CA ILE A 202 0.80 -7.58 -16.80
C ILE A 202 2.25 -7.11 -16.86
N MET A 203 3.04 -7.51 -15.85
CA MET A 203 4.42 -7.03 -15.69
C MET A 203 5.35 -7.49 -16.83
N GLY A 204 5.08 -8.63 -17.42
CA GLY A 204 5.80 -9.14 -18.59
C GLY A 204 5.38 -8.48 -19.92
N SER A 205 4.55 -7.44 -19.89
CA SER A 205 4.06 -6.74 -21.08
C SER A 205 3.81 -5.25 -20.79
N ASP A 206 2.96 -4.61 -21.61
CA ASP A 206 2.68 -3.17 -21.60
C ASP A 206 1.17 -2.86 -21.56
N TYR A 207 0.41 -3.68 -20.83
CA TYR A 207 -1.02 -3.50 -20.69
C TYR A 207 -1.54 -3.95 -19.32
N VAL A 208 -2.72 -3.46 -18.98
CA VAL A 208 -3.57 -3.96 -17.91
C VAL A 208 -4.64 -4.86 -18.54
N GLU A 209 -4.78 -6.07 -18.05
CA GLU A 209 -5.82 -7.00 -18.47
C GLU A 209 -7.07 -6.80 -17.63
N VAL A 210 -8.23 -6.70 -18.28
CA VAL A 210 -9.54 -6.50 -17.63
C VAL A 210 -10.30 -7.81 -17.70
N ILE A 211 -10.64 -8.36 -16.55
CA ILE A 211 -11.33 -9.65 -16.43
C ILE A 211 -12.74 -9.43 -15.87
N ASP A 212 -13.76 -9.85 -16.59
CA ASP A 212 -15.08 -10.07 -16.00
C ASP A 212 -15.00 -11.38 -15.19
N TRP A 213 -14.87 -11.24 -13.87
CA TRP A 213 -14.60 -12.39 -13.01
C TRP A 213 -15.81 -13.32 -12.84
N ARG A 214 -17.02 -12.82 -13.06
CA ARG A 214 -18.24 -13.64 -13.05
C ARG A 214 -18.38 -14.45 -14.34
N ALA A 215 -18.07 -13.82 -15.47
CA ALA A 215 -18.03 -14.49 -16.77
C ALA A 215 -16.73 -15.32 -16.97
N ARG A 216 -15.74 -15.17 -16.10
CA ARG A 216 -14.44 -15.86 -16.13
C ARG A 216 -13.71 -15.68 -17.46
N LYS A 217 -13.64 -14.44 -17.94
CA LYS A 217 -13.00 -14.13 -19.23
C LYS A 217 -12.38 -12.74 -19.25
N THR A 218 -11.31 -12.62 -20.00
CA THR A 218 -10.76 -11.32 -20.38
C THR A 218 -11.73 -10.61 -21.32
N VAL A 219 -12.06 -9.37 -21.02
CA VAL A 219 -12.98 -8.55 -21.81
C VAL A 219 -12.28 -7.39 -22.52
N LYS A 220 -11.14 -6.93 -21.99
CA LYS A 220 -10.39 -5.81 -22.55
C LYS A 220 -8.92 -5.89 -22.14
N ARG A 221 -8.05 -5.29 -22.95
CA ARG A 221 -6.67 -4.94 -22.61
C ARG A 221 -6.51 -3.44 -22.73
N ILE A 222 -6.11 -2.80 -21.64
CA ILE A 222 -5.87 -1.36 -21.59
C ILE A 222 -4.39 -1.13 -21.81
N LYS A 223 -4.01 -0.44 -22.87
CA LYS A 223 -2.60 -0.10 -23.12
C LYS A 223 -2.04 0.74 -21.97
N ALA A 224 -0.90 0.31 -21.45
CA ALA A 224 -0.16 0.96 -20.36
C ALA A 224 1.32 1.07 -20.75
N GLY A 225 2.19 1.35 -19.78
CA GLY A 225 3.63 1.23 -19.98
C GLY A 225 4.14 -0.19 -19.72
N ALA A 226 5.30 -0.52 -20.27
CA ALA A 226 5.96 -1.79 -20.02
C ALA A 226 6.23 -2.00 -18.52
N GLY A 227 5.95 -3.21 -18.01
CA GLY A 227 6.12 -3.54 -16.61
C GLY A 227 4.98 -3.06 -15.72
N ALA A 228 3.71 -3.09 -16.19
CA ALA A 228 2.54 -2.74 -15.40
C ALA A 228 2.48 -3.58 -14.12
N HIS A 229 2.45 -2.91 -12.94
CA HIS A 229 2.68 -3.58 -11.68
C HIS A 229 1.63 -3.28 -10.61
N ASN A 230 1.73 -2.19 -9.86
CA ASN A 230 0.86 -1.88 -8.75
C ASN A 230 -0.25 -0.89 -9.12
N PHE A 231 -1.38 -1.00 -8.41
CA PHE A 231 -2.51 -0.10 -8.54
C PHE A 231 -2.68 0.76 -7.29
N ARG A 232 -3.16 2.00 -7.48
CA ARG A 232 -3.62 2.86 -6.40
C ARG A 232 -4.82 3.67 -6.88
N ALA A 233 -5.99 3.39 -6.30
CA ALA A 233 -7.21 4.15 -6.58
C ALA A 233 -7.13 5.55 -5.96
N GLN A 234 -7.67 6.53 -6.63
CA GLN A 234 -7.87 7.90 -6.11
C GLN A 234 -9.24 7.98 -5.43
N GLY A 235 -9.29 8.68 -4.29
CA GLY A 235 -10.46 9.11 -3.53
C GLY A 235 -11.78 8.40 -3.79
N ASP A 236 -12.52 8.86 -4.77
CA ASP A 236 -13.83 8.32 -5.18
C ASP A 236 -13.76 7.00 -5.98
N GLY A 237 -12.55 6.51 -6.24
CA GLY A 237 -12.32 5.30 -7.01
C GLY A 237 -12.58 5.43 -8.51
N ARG A 238 -12.94 6.61 -9.04
CA ARG A 238 -13.13 6.79 -10.49
C ARG A 238 -11.86 6.54 -11.27
N TYR A 239 -10.75 7.08 -10.78
CA TYR A 239 -9.44 6.86 -11.38
C TYR A 239 -8.61 5.91 -10.55
N THR A 240 -7.87 5.02 -11.21
CA THR A 240 -6.79 4.26 -10.61
C THR A 240 -5.49 4.51 -11.35
N TYR A 241 -4.41 4.58 -10.61
CA TYR A 241 -3.07 4.72 -11.15
C TYR A 241 -2.42 3.35 -11.23
N VAL A 242 -1.71 3.08 -12.32
CA VAL A 242 -0.91 1.85 -12.48
C VAL A 242 0.54 2.22 -12.70
N SER A 243 1.42 1.71 -11.85
CA SER A 243 2.86 1.91 -11.99
C SER A 243 3.44 0.97 -13.04
N ASN A 244 4.30 1.49 -13.92
CA ASN A 244 4.96 0.74 -14.97
C ASN A 244 6.47 0.78 -14.72
N ARG A 245 7.00 -0.27 -14.09
CA ARG A 245 8.39 -0.29 -13.62
C ARG A 245 9.39 -0.09 -14.75
N VAL A 246 9.21 -0.80 -15.87
CA VAL A 246 10.15 -0.79 -17.00
C VAL A 246 10.02 0.48 -17.83
N ALA A 247 8.78 0.94 -18.07
CA ALA A 247 8.52 2.16 -18.83
C ALA A 247 8.82 3.46 -18.06
N ASN A 248 9.15 3.38 -16.76
CA ASN A 248 9.38 4.56 -15.93
C ASN A 248 8.20 5.55 -15.97
N SER A 249 6.99 5.04 -15.86
CA SER A 249 5.76 5.83 -15.97
C SER A 249 4.66 5.32 -15.04
N ILE A 250 3.63 6.16 -14.85
CA ILE A 250 2.38 5.78 -14.20
C ILE A 250 1.26 6.15 -15.17
N ASN A 251 0.39 5.19 -15.50
CA ASN A 251 -0.80 5.46 -16.28
C ASN A 251 -2.00 5.74 -15.37
N ILE A 252 -2.94 6.52 -15.88
CA ILE A 252 -4.19 6.87 -15.22
C ILE A 252 -5.33 6.16 -15.96
N ILE A 253 -6.00 5.25 -15.27
CA ILE A 253 -7.11 4.48 -15.84
C ILE A 253 -8.42 5.02 -15.27
N ASP A 254 -9.35 5.42 -16.13
CA ASP A 254 -10.73 5.67 -15.75
C ASP A 254 -11.45 4.31 -15.60
N GLN A 255 -11.82 3.97 -14.37
CA GLN A 255 -12.39 2.67 -14.05
C GLN A 255 -13.85 2.51 -14.56
N LYS A 256 -14.52 3.61 -14.91
CA LYS A 256 -15.87 3.59 -15.51
C LYS A 256 -15.83 3.26 -17.00
N THR A 257 -14.90 3.86 -17.74
CA THR A 257 -14.76 3.64 -19.18
C THR A 257 -13.78 2.52 -19.53
N LEU A 258 -12.97 2.10 -18.56
CA LEU A 258 -11.88 1.15 -18.70
C LEU A 258 -10.86 1.61 -19.76
N GLU A 259 -10.47 2.87 -19.70
CA GLU A 259 -9.55 3.50 -20.64
C GLU A 259 -8.39 4.18 -19.95
N ASN A 260 -7.24 4.16 -20.59
CA ASN A 260 -6.09 4.96 -20.19
C ASN A 260 -6.33 6.42 -20.61
N VAL A 261 -6.48 7.31 -19.63
CA VAL A 261 -6.78 8.73 -19.82
C VAL A 261 -5.59 9.65 -19.55
N GLY A 262 -4.43 9.08 -19.27
CA GLY A 262 -3.23 9.88 -19.05
C GLY A 262 -2.03 9.10 -18.59
N GLN A 263 -0.88 9.77 -18.61
CA GLN A 263 0.40 9.22 -18.18
C GLN A 263 1.22 10.27 -17.45
N ILE A 264 2.01 9.82 -16.48
CA ILE A 264 2.99 10.61 -15.73
C ILE A 264 4.36 9.94 -15.92
N ASN A 265 5.37 10.72 -16.31
CA ASN A 265 6.76 10.24 -16.38
C ASN A 265 7.37 10.21 -14.98
N VAL A 266 7.86 9.04 -14.56
CA VAL A 266 8.44 8.82 -13.23
C VAL A 266 9.67 7.91 -13.35
N PRO A 267 10.86 8.46 -13.58
CA PRO A 267 12.06 7.65 -13.79
C PRO A 267 12.51 6.94 -12.51
N GLY A 268 13.02 5.72 -12.63
CA GLY A 268 13.60 4.95 -11.52
C GLY A 268 12.83 3.71 -11.09
N GLY A 269 11.96 3.19 -11.94
CA GLY A 269 11.15 2.00 -11.67
C GLY A 269 10.08 2.27 -10.60
N PRO A 270 9.03 3.06 -10.92
CA PRO A 270 7.94 3.37 -10.00
C PRO A 270 7.24 2.08 -9.55
N ASP A 271 6.94 2.01 -8.25
CA ASP A 271 6.40 0.79 -7.64
C ASP A 271 5.15 1.07 -6.81
N CYS A 272 5.24 1.04 -5.49
CA CYS A 272 4.11 1.34 -4.62
C CYS A 272 3.82 2.84 -4.59
N MET A 273 2.54 3.16 -4.52
CA MET A 273 2.02 4.51 -4.58
C MET A 273 1.11 4.79 -3.39
N GLU A 274 1.15 6.01 -2.86
CA GLU A 274 0.22 6.51 -1.86
C GLU A 274 -0.23 7.93 -2.22
N ILE A 275 -1.50 8.25 -2.02
CA ILE A 275 -2.09 9.54 -2.41
C ILE A 275 -2.61 10.24 -1.16
N THR A 276 -2.35 11.55 -1.03
CA THR A 276 -2.87 12.37 0.07
C THR A 276 -4.40 12.43 0.06
N ALA A 277 -5.01 12.60 1.23
CA ALA A 277 -6.48 12.61 1.39
C ALA A 277 -7.19 13.66 0.53
N ASP A 278 -6.51 14.78 0.26
CA ASP A 278 -7.01 15.84 -0.63
C ASP A 278 -6.88 15.52 -2.13
N GLY A 279 -6.30 14.37 -2.47
CA GLY A 279 -6.10 13.91 -3.85
C GLY A 279 -5.10 14.72 -4.67
N LYS A 280 -4.30 15.60 -4.04
CA LYS A 280 -3.40 16.51 -4.78
C LYS A 280 -2.00 15.97 -5.00
N THR A 281 -1.52 15.14 -4.09
CA THR A 281 -0.12 14.69 -4.10
C THR A 281 -0.05 13.17 -4.04
N MET A 282 0.83 12.60 -4.85
CA MET A 282 1.16 11.17 -4.81
C MET A 282 2.63 10.99 -4.42
N TRP A 283 2.88 10.02 -3.55
CA TRP A 283 4.20 9.55 -3.19
C TRP A 283 4.43 8.17 -3.81
N VAL A 284 5.59 8.00 -4.47
CA VAL A 284 5.90 6.79 -5.24
C VAL A 284 7.29 6.29 -4.91
N THR A 285 7.41 5.04 -4.52
CA THR A 285 8.72 4.40 -4.35
C THR A 285 9.36 4.10 -5.70
N LEU A 286 10.66 4.39 -5.81
CA LEU A 286 11.44 4.20 -7.03
C LEU A 286 12.47 3.09 -6.80
N ARG A 287 12.08 1.89 -7.17
CA ARG A 287 12.74 0.65 -6.79
C ARG A 287 14.23 0.58 -7.14
N TRP A 288 14.62 1.19 -8.25
CA TRP A 288 15.97 1.03 -8.82
C TRP A 288 16.95 2.10 -8.39
N ILE A 289 16.48 3.27 -7.96
CA ILE A 289 17.33 4.44 -7.72
C ILE A 289 17.37 4.94 -6.27
N LYS A 290 16.84 4.15 -5.31
CA LYS A 290 16.86 4.47 -3.86
C LYS A 290 16.21 5.82 -3.56
N LYS A 291 15.04 6.08 -4.13
CA LYS A 291 14.32 7.34 -3.94
C LYS A 291 12.82 7.09 -3.77
N VAL A 292 12.16 8.08 -3.22
CA VAL A 292 10.72 8.28 -3.30
C VAL A 292 10.49 9.54 -4.13
N ALA A 293 9.59 9.46 -5.10
CA ALA A 293 9.13 10.62 -5.86
C ALA A 293 7.87 11.20 -5.21
N VAL A 294 7.79 12.52 -5.15
CA VAL A 294 6.56 13.26 -4.83
C VAL A 294 6.05 13.88 -6.13
N ILE A 295 4.81 13.62 -6.45
CA ILE A 295 4.15 14.01 -7.69
C ILE A 295 3.00 14.95 -7.37
N ASP A 296 2.95 16.11 -8.02
CA ASP A 296 1.77 16.95 -8.09
C ASP A 296 0.81 16.39 -9.15
N LEU A 297 -0.38 15.95 -8.70
CA LEU A 297 -1.34 15.26 -9.57
C LEU A 297 -2.06 16.21 -10.54
N ALA A 298 -2.17 17.50 -10.21
CA ALA A 298 -2.77 18.48 -11.10
C ALA A 298 -1.90 18.76 -12.32
N SER A 299 -0.62 19.00 -12.11
CA SER A 299 0.36 19.21 -13.18
C SER A 299 0.90 17.91 -13.78
N ARG A 300 0.68 16.77 -13.12
CA ARG A 300 1.23 15.45 -13.49
C ARG A 300 2.76 15.43 -13.57
N LYS A 301 3.42 16.15 -12.65
CA LYS A 301 4.88 16.27 -12.63
C LYS A 301 5.49 15.80 -11.32
N VAL A 302 6.65 15.18 -11.40
CA VAL A 302 7.50 14.93 -10.23
C VAL A 302 8.04 16.27 -9.73
N VAL A 303 7.66 16.65 -8.52
CA VAL A 303 8.07 17.92 -7.90
C VAL A 303 9.22 17.75 -6.90
N LYS A 304 9.45 16.54 -6.41
CA LYS A 304 10.53 16.22 -5.47
C LYS A 304 11.00 14.79 -5.63
N MET A 305 12.29 14.56 -5.40
CA MET A 305 12.93 13.26 -5.26
C MET A 305 13.62 13.19 -3.90
N ILE A 306 13.23 12.24 -3.06
CA ILE A 306 13.70 12.10 -1.67
C ILE A 306 14.58 10.85 -1.59
N PRO A 307 15.85 10.96 -1.13
CA PRO A 307 16.72 9.81 -0.93
C PRO A 307 16.19 8.89 0.18
N VAL A 308 16.19 7.57 -0.08
CA VAL A 308 15.83 6.53 0.88
C VAL A 308 16.78 5.34 0.74
N GLY A 309 16.55 4.26 1.48
CA GLY A 309 17.34 3.04 1.39
C GLY A 309 17.16 2.26 0.08
N ARG A 310 17.84 1.11 -0.02
CA ARG A 310 17.90 0.29 -1.23
C ARG A 310 16.59 -0.46 -1.48
N SER A 311 16.19 -0.48 -2.76
CA SER A 311 14.99 -1.19 -3.25
C SER A 311 13.74 -0.78 -2.45
N PRO A 312 13.40 0.53 -2.37
CA PRO A 312 12.21 0.95 -1.65
C PRO A 312 10.96 0.31 -2.28
N HIS A 313 10.04 -0.18 -1.44
CA HIS A 313 8.83 -0.85 -1.89
C HIS A 313 7.58 -0.18 -1.32
N GLY A 314 7.09 -0.61 -0.16
CA GLY A 314 5.91 -0.01 0.44
C GLY A 314 6.10 1.44 0.88
N VAL A 315 5.07 2.26 0.68
CA VAL A 315 4.97 3.63 1.21
C VAL A 315 3.61 3.82 1.86
N PHE A 316 3.56 4.52 2.98
CA PHE A 316 2.33 4.77 3.74
C PHE A 316 2.40 6.08 4.50
N PHE A 317 1.26 6.76 4.62
CA PHE A 317 1.02 7.85 5.57
C PHE A 317 -0.44 7.87 6.02
N ALA A 318 -0.67 8.36 7.25
CA ALA A 318 -1.97 8.23 7.91
C ALA A 318 -3.09 9.03 7.23
N ASN A 319 -2.78 10.18 6.64
CA ASN A 319 -3.70 11.06 5.93
C ASN A 319 -3.81 10.73 4.44
N SER A 320 -3.91 9.46 4.08
CA SER A 320 -4.05 9.02 2.70
C SER A 320 -5.49 9.02 2.21
N SER A 321 -5.67 9.16 0.89
CA SER A 321 -6.96 8.97 0.24
C SER A 321 -7.27 7.49 0.16
N ASN A 322 -8.53 7.17 0.37
CA ASN A 322 -9.11 5.85 0.11
C ASN A 322 -8.29 4.65 0.60
N ARG A 323 -8.65 4.14 1.76
CA ARG A 323 -8.12 2.90 2.31
C ARG A 323 -9.20 1.83 2.20
N LEU A 324 -9.24 1.18 1.05
CA LEU A 324 -9.99 -0.06 0.89
C LEU A 324 -9.11 -1.23 1.27
#